data_86632bed6ae3014169d84a5994cc1eb5
#
_entry.id   86632bed6ae3014169d84a5994cc1eb5
#
_cell.length_a   1.000
_cell.length_b   1.000
_cell.length_c   1.000
_cell.angle_alpha   90.00
_cell.angle_beta   90.00
_cell.angle_gamma   90.00
#
_symmetry.space_group_name_H-M   'P 1'
#
loop_
_entity.id
_entity.type
_entity.pdbx_description
1 polymer ?
#
loop_
_entity_poly.entity_id
_entity_poly.type
_entity_poly.pdbx_seq_one_letter_code
_entity_poly.pdbx_strand_id
1 'polypeptide(L)'
;MSESKKLTKHDITMLGIRSSFLQASFNYERMQACGFLWSMLPVLKKIHGDDKEALSLAMTDNLEFINTHPNLVGFLMGLMMSLEEGGADHDTIKGLKLALFGPIAGIGDAIFWFTILPIVAGISCSFASQGSILGPIIFFLVYLSIWILRIVWTHLGYNLGTKSIDIITENSDTIANAATILGITVIGALIASYVSINLLPVIEVDGGIKVAVQTEFFDKIFPNFLPMCVTLLCFWLLKKKQVSPIVLIVAIIVLSIVASVIGLL
;
A
#
# COMPACT_ATOMS: atom_id res chain seq x y z
N MET A 1 28.19 -26.19 11.40
CA MET A 1 27.08 -25.24 11.45
C MET A 1 27.65 -23.97 12.04
N SER A 2 27.86 -22.93 11.24
CA SER A 2 28.28 -21.62 11.73
C SER A 2 27.15 -21.07 12.59
N GLU A 3 27.43 -20.71 13.85
CA GLU A 3 26.47 -19.95 14.65
C GLU A 3 26.08 -18.70 13.86
N SER A 4 24.85 -18.67 13.35
CA SER A 4 24.34 -17.50 12.65
C SER A 4 24.42 -16.32 13.62
N LYS A 5 25.18 -15.30 13.28
CA LYS A 5 25.31 -14.08 14.10
C LYS A 5 23.91 -13.47 14.18
N LYS A 6 23.23 -13.65 15.30
CA LYS A 6 21.91 -13.03 15.55
C LYS A 6 21.98 -11.53 15.32
N LEU A 7 20.97 -11.00 14.64
CA LEU A 7 20.82 -9.57 14.46
C LEU A 7 20.61 -8.89 15.81
N THR A 8 21.27 -7.77 16.00
CA THR A 8 21.15 -6.98 17.23
C THR A 8 19.98 -5.99 17.13
N LYS A 9 19.52 -5.49 18.29
CA LYS A 9 18.53 -4.41 18.32
C LYS A 9 18.98 -3.18 17.52
N HIS A 10 20.28 -2.91 17.51
CA HIS A 10 20.86 -1.82 16.72
C HIS A 10 20.67 -2.04 15.22
N ASP A 11 20.89 -3.26 14.72
CA ASP A 11 20.71 -3.60 13.31
C ASP A 11 19.24 -3.38 12.87
N ILE A 12 18.30 -3.79 13.72
CA ILE A 12 16.87 -3.61 13.44
C ILE A 12 16.45 -2.13 13.50
N THR A 13 16.99 -1.37 14.46
CA THR A 13 16.78 0.10 14.50
C THR A 13 17.32 0.76 13.24
N MET A 14 18.54 0.40 12.82
CA MET A 14 19.15 0.93 11.60
C MET A 14 18.37 0.52 10.34
N LEU A 15 17.83 -0.70 10.29
CA LEU A 15 16.91 -1.12 9.23
C LEU A 15 15.69 -0.21 9.17
N GLY A 16 15.06 0.09 10.32
CA GLY A 16 13.94 1.01 10.42
C GLY A 16 14.27 2.42 9.96
N ILE A 17 15.42 2.96 10.34
CA ILE A 17 15.89 4.27 9.87
C ILE A 17 16.14 4.25 8.35
N ARG A 18 16.82 3.21 7.83
CA ARG A 18 17.13 3.06 6.41
C ARG A 18 15.87 2.85 5.55
N SER A 19 14.80 2.30 6.11
CA SER A 19 13.51 2.17 5.42
C SER A 19 12.95 3.53 4.94
N SER A 20 13.43 4.65 5.49
CA SER A 20 13.10 6.00 5.03
C SER A 20 13.55 6.27 3.60
N PHE A 21 14.52 5.52 3.10
CA PHE A 21 15.03 5.60 1.74
C PHE A 21 14.35 4.61 0.78
N LEU A 22 13.21 4.01 1.18
CA LEU A 22 12.44 3.09 0.33
C LEU A 22 12.24 3.61 -1.09
N GLN A 23 11.93 4.90 -1.21
CA GLN A 23 11.66 5.53 -2.50
C GLN A 23 12.91 6.14 -3.16
N ALA A 24 14.11 5.96 -2.58
CA ALA A 24 15.35 6.31 -3.24
C ALA A 24 15.53 5.43 -4.48
N SER A 25 15.86 6.04 -5.62
CA SER A 25 15.95 5.36 -6.92
C SER A 25 14.63 4.74 -7.40
N PHE A 26 13.51 5.36 -7.04
CA PHE A 26 12.19 4.96 -7.53
C PHE A 26 12.16 5.03 -9.06
N ASN A 27 11.68 3.95 -9.69
CA ASN A 27 11.60 3.85 -11.13
C ASN A 27 10.32 3.15 -11.57
N TYR A 28 9.93 3.33 -12.83
CA TYR A 28 8.67 2.79 -13.34
C TYR A 28 8.66 1.25 -13.44
N GLU A 29 9.81 0.63 -13.69
CA GLU A 29 9.91 -0.82 -13.93
C GLU A 29 9.76 -1.63 -12.63
N ARG A 30 10.46 -1.22 -11.56
CA ARG A 30 10.55 -1.97 -10.30
C ARG A 30 10.05 -1.21 -9.09
N MET A 31 9.53 -0.02 -9.29
CA MET A 31 9.00 0.89 -8.26
C MET A 31 9.99 1.13 -7.11
N GLN A 32 9.76 0.56 -5.95
CA GLN A 32 10.51 0.80 -4.72
C GLN A 32 11.65 -0.22 -4.48
N ALA A 33 11.84 -1.20 -5.37
CA ALA A 33 12.73 -2.34 -5.15
C ALA A 33 14.18 -1.94 -4.83
N CYS A 34 14.74 -0.94 -5.52
CA CYS A 34 16.11 -0.49 -5.26
C CYS A 34 16.29 0.06 -3.84
N GLY A 35 15.38 0.93 -3.39
CA GLY A 35 15.40 1.47 -2.03
C GLY A 35 15.12 0.41 -0.96
N PHE A 36 14.26 -0.57 -1.27
CA PHE A 36 13.97 -1.71 -0.42
C PHE A 36 15.21 -2.55 -0.18
N LEU A 37 15.87 -3.02 -1.24
CA LEU A 37 17.12 -3.77 -1.13
C LEU A 37 18.21 -2.95 -0.46
N TRP A 38 18.39 -1.68 -0.85
CA TRP A 38 19.41 -0.83 -0.23
C TRP A 38 19.24 -0.71 1.28
N SER A 39 18.00 -0.64 1.75
CA SER A 39 17.69 -0.57 3.18
C SER A 39 18.06 -1.86 3.90
N MET A 40 17.81 -3.01 3.30
CA MET A 40 18.04 -4.33 3.90
C MET A 40 19.46 -4.86 3.71
N LEU A 41 20.21 -4.35 2.73
CA LEU A 41 21.52 -4.88 2.35
C LEU A 41 22.52 -5.08 3.50
N PRO A 42 22.67 -4.14 4.49
CA PRO A 42 23.59 -4.37 5.61
C PRO A 42 23.18 -5.54 6.49
N VAL A 43 21.88 -5.75 6.66
CA VAL A 43 21.32 -6.84 7.45
C VAL A 43 21.50 -8.17 6.71
N LEU A 44 21.19 -8.23 5.42
CA LEU A 44 21.43 -9.40 4.57
C LEU A 44 22.88 -9.83 4.56
N LYS A 45 23.82 -8.87 4.43
CA LYS A 45 25.26 -9.16 4.51
C LYS A 45 25.66 -9.76 5.86
N LYS A 46 24.98 -9.36 6.94
CA LYS A 46 25.25 -9.89 8.28
C LYS A 46 24.68 -11.29 8.47
N ILE A 47 23.50 -11.58 7.87
CA ILE A 47 22.87 -12.90 7.93
C ILE A 47 23.68 -13.92 7.14
N HIS A 48 23.99 -13.62 5.87
CA HIS A 48 24.65 -14.57 4.96
C HIS A 48 26.17 -14.62 5.14
N GLY A 49 26.79 -13.58 5.72
CA GLY A 49 28.24 -13.55 5.96
C GLY A 49 29.03 -13.67 4.67
N ASP A 50 29.84 -14.73 4.56
CA ASP A 50 30.73 -14.98 3.41
C ASP A 50 30.05 -15.84 2.32
N ASP A 51 28.82 -16.31 2.54
CA ASP A 51 28.05 -17.03 1.53
C ASP A 51 27.54 -16.07 0.45
N LYS A 52 28.38 -15.91 -0.59
CA LYS A 52 28.09 -15.00 -1.70
C LYS A 52 26.92 -15.46 -2.57
N GLU A 53 26.69 -16.76 -2.63
CA GLU A 53 25.64 -17.35 -3.44
C GLU A 53 24.27 -17.09 -2.81
N ALA A 54 24.12 -17.39 -1.52
CA ALA A 54 22.92 -17.07 -0.75
C ALA A 54 22.65 -15.56 -0.71
N LEU A 55 23.68 -14.73 -0.48
CA LEU A 55 23.53 -13.28 -0.51
C LEU A 55 23.06 -12.78 -1.88
N SER A 56 23.63 -13.30 -2.97
CA SER A 56 23.25 -12.91 -4.33
C SER A 56 21.81 -13.27 -4.64
N LEU A 57 21.35 -14.45 -4.22
CA LEU A 57 19.97 -14.89 -4.35
C LEU A 57 19.03 -13.96 -3.59
N ALA A 58 19.27 -13.74 -2.29
CA ALA A 58 18.48 -12.84 -1.46
C ALA A 58 18.44 -11.41 -2.02
N MET A 59 19.53 -10.90 -2.57
CA MET A 59 19.55 -9.58 -3.23
C MET A 59 18.69 -9.56 -4.49
N THR A 60 18.74 -10.61 -5.31
CA THR A 60 17.95 -10.71 -6.55
C THR A 60 16.46 -10.71 -6.25
N ASP A 61 16.02 -11.46 -5.25
CA ASP A 61 14.61 -11.52 -4.84
C ASP A 61 14.09 -10.20 -4.29
N ASN A 62 14.95 -9.48 -3.58
CA ASN A 62 14.59 -8.18 -3.03
C ASN A 62 14.70 -7.03 -4.05
N LEU A 63 15.15 -7.30 -5.28
CA LEU A 63 15.08 -6.43 -6.45
C LEU A 63 13.84 -6.68 -7.33
N GLU A 64 13.00 -7.65 -7.02
CA GLU A 64 11.73 -7.81 -7.70
C GLU A 64 10.81 -6.62 -7.48
N PHE A 65 9.80 -6.46 -8.35
CA PHE A 65 8.82 -5.38 -8.25
C PHE A 65 8.21 -5.29 -6.85
N ILE A 66 8.30 -4.11 -6.26
CA ILE A 66 7.73 -3.79 -4.93
C ILE A 66 7.09 -2.42 -4.99
N ASN A 67 5.83 -2.37 -4.56
CA ASN A 67 5.14 -1.12 -4.29
C ASN A 67 4.28 -1.29 -3.05
N THR A 68 4.67 -0.65 -1.95
CA THR A 68 3.97 -0.71 -0.66
C THR A 68 4.04 0.64 0.05
N HIS A 69 3.25 0.80 1.12
CA HIS A 69 3.20 2.07 1.82
C HIS A 69 4.49 2.33 2.64
N PRO A 70 5.15 3.51 2.46
CA PRO A 70 6.44 3.79 3.10
C PRO A 70 6.44 3.75 4.63
N ASN A 71 5.32 4.10 5.27
CA ASN A 71 5.25 4.12 6.74
C ASN A 71 5.08 2.72 7.36
N LEU A 72 4.62 1.73 6.60
CA LEU A 72 4.44 0.36 7.06
C LEU A 72 5.53 -0.60 6.57
N VAL A 73 6.36 -0.18 5.61
CA VAL A 73 7.41 -1.04 5.03
C VAL A 73 8.39 -1.54 6.08
N GLY A 74 8.67 -0.76 7.14
CA GLY A 74 9.54 -1.19 8.23
C GLY A 74 9.07 -2.49 8.87
N PHE A 75 7.77 -2.65 9.10
CA PHE A 75 7.19 -3.91 9.60
C PHE A 75 7.51 -5.08 8.67
N LEU A 76 7.28 -4.90 7.37
CA LEU A 76 7.55 -5.94 6.36
C LEU A 76 9.04 -6.27 6.27
N MET A 77 9.91 -5.26 6.28
CA MET A 77 11.37 -5.48 6.30
C MET A 77 11.82 -6.25 7.55
N GLY A 78 11.29 -5.88 8.72
CA GLY A 78 11.60 -6.58 9.96
C GLY A 78 11.16 -8.04 9.92
N LEU A 79 9.94 -8.30 9.44
CA LEU A 79 9.40 -9.66 9.29
C LEU A 79 10.25 -10.49 8.32
N MET A 80 10.55 -9.96 7.13
CA MET A 80 11.37 -10.66 6.13
C MET A 80 12.77 -10.99 6.68
N MET A 81 13.41 -10.03 7.36
CA MET A 81 14.76 -10.26 7.91
C MET A 81 14.78 -11.27 9.05
N SER A 82 13.69 -11.40 9.81
CA SER A 82 13.60 -12.44 10.84
C SER A 82 13.43 -13.85 10.26
N LEU A 83 12.68 -13.98 9.15
CA LEU A 83 12.53 -15.25 8.43
C LEU A 83 13.84 -15.66 7.75
N GLU A 84 14.53 -14.70 7.14
CA GLU A 84 15.84 -14.91 6.51
C GLU A 84 16.89 -15.38 7.54
N GLU A 85 16.96 -14.70 8.70
CA GLU A 85 17.86 -15.09 9.81
C GLU A 85 17.51 -16.45 10.39
N GLY A 86 16.24 -16.81 10.44
CA GLY A 86 15.76 -18.10 10.92
C GLY A 86 15.96 -19.24 9.93
N GLY A 87 16.42 -18.95 8.71
CA GLY A 87 16.67 -19.97 7.68
C GLY A 87 15.39 -20.51 7.06
N ALA A 88 14.31 -19.72 7.02
CA ALA A 88 13.12 -20.07 6.27
C ALA A 88 13.48 -20.25 4.77
N ASP A 89 12.78 -21.15 4.10
CA ASP A 89 13.04 -21.41 2.70
C ASP A 89 12.65 -20.20 1.83
N HIS A 90 13.32 -20.08 0.71
CA HIS A 90 13.16 -19.00 -0.24
C HIS A 90 11.72 -18.80 -0.74
N ASP A 91 11.03 -19.90 -1.05
CA ASP A 91 9.66 -19.85 -1.59
C ASP A 91 8.67 -19.36 -0.54
N THR A 92 8.88 -19.72 0.73
CA THR A 92 8.09 -19.21 1.86
C THR A 92 8.27 -17.70 2.03
N ILE A 93 9.50 -17.19 2.02
CA ILE A 93 9.78 -15.75 2.14
C ILE A 93 9.16 -14.99 0.97
N LYS A 94 9.33 -15.48 -0.24
CA LYS A 94 8.77 -14.91 -1.47
C LYS A 94 7.25 -14.93 -1.47
N GLY A 95 6.64 -16.04 -1.11
CA GLY A 95 5.19 -16.19 -1.01
C GLY A 95 4.56 -15.22 -0.02
N LEU A 96 5.15 -15.08 1.18
CA LEU A 96 4.72 -14.12 2.18
C LEU A 96 4.90 -12.67 1.72
N LYS A 97 6.01 -12.36 1.07
CA LYS A 97 6.27 -11.05 0.49
C LYS A 97 5.14 -10.66 -0.47
N LEU A 98 4.84 -11.51 -1.43
CA LEU A 98 3.77 -11.26 -2.41
C LEU A 98 2.39 -11.14 -1.77
N ALA A 99 2.09 -11.96 -0.76
CA ALA A 99 0.81 -11.96 -0.07
C ALA A 99 0.58 -10.71 0.80
N LEU A 100 1.62 -10.18 1.46
CA LEU A 100 1.48 -9.12 2.46
C LEU A 100 1.66 -7.71 1.89
N PHE A 101 2.49 -7.52 0.86
CA PHE A 101 2.84 -6.17 0.40
C PHE A 101 1.65 -5.40 -0.18
N GLY A 102 0.81 -6.05 -0.97
CA GLY A 102 -0.39 -5.44 -1.54
C GLY A 102 -1.42 -4.98 -0.49
N PRO A 103 -1.90 -5.89 0.38
CA PRO A 103 -2.82 -5.52 1.46
C PRO A 103 -2.31 -4.41 2.37
N ILE A 104 -1.04 -4.48 2.77
CA ILE A 104 -0.42 -3.46 3.63
C ILE A 104 -0.27 -2.12 2.91
N ALA A 105 -0.03 -2.13 1.59
CA ALA A 105 -0.05 -0.91 0.78
C ALA A 105 -1.42 -0.25 0.85
N GLY A 106 -2.51 -0.98 0.57
CA GLY A 106 -3.87 -0.44 0.59
C GLY A 106 -4.28 0.10 1.96
N ILE A 107 -3.98 -0.63 3.04
CA ILE A 107 -4.23 -0.17 4.42
C ILE A 107 -3.42 1.09 4.71
N GLY A 108 -2.14 1.10 4.35
CA GLY A 108 -1.26 2.24 4.57
C GLY A 108 -1.71 3.49 3.83
N ASP A 109 -2.11 3.36 2.56
CA ASP A 109 -2.61 4.46 1.74
C ASP A 109 -3.90 5.04 2.34
N ALA A 110 -4.84 4.19 2.74
CA ALA A 110 -6.08 4.63 3.36
C ALA A 110 -5.85 5.41 4.67
N ILE A 111 -4.96 4.93 5.53
CA ILE A 111 -4.68 5.56 6.82
C ILE A 111 -3.83 6.82 6.65
N PHE A 112 -2.70 6.75 5.95
CA PHE A 112 -1.71 7.84 5.97
C PHE A 112 -1.98 8.88 4.89
N TRP A 113 -2.27 8.48 3.63
CA TRP A 113 -2.47 9.41 2.53
C TRP A 113 -3.89 9.99 2.48
N PHE A 114 -4.89 9.15 2.72
CA PHE A 114 -6.29 9.56 2.57
C PHE A 114 -6.97 9.97 3.87
N THR A 115 -6.38 9.70 5.04
CA THR A 115 -6.95 10.11 6.34
C THR A 115 -6.04 11.07 7.09
N ILE A 116 -4.86 10.64 7.50
CA ILE A 116 -3.99 11.45 8.38
C ILE A 116 -3.49 12.71 7.64
N LEU A 117 -3.01 12.58 6.41
CA LEU A 117 -2.46 13.71 5.67
C LEU A 117 -3.47 14.86 5.48
N PRO A 118 -4.67 14.64 4.93
CA PRO A 118 -5.63 15.73 4.74
C PRO A 118 -6.09 16.36 6.05
N ILE A 119 -6.28 15.58 7.12
CA ILE A 119 -6.67 16.09 8.43
C ILE A 119 -5.56 16.98 9.00
N VAL A 120 -4.33 16.47 9.05
CA VAL A 120 -3.20 17.21 9.62
C VAL A 120 -2.87 18.44 8.77
N ALA A 121 -2.90 18.32 7.44
CA ALA A 121 -2.70 19.45 6.54
C ALA A 121 -3.79 20.51 6.73
N GLY A 122 -5.07 20.12 6.80
CA GLY A 122 -6.19 21.04 7.02
C GLY A 122 -6.06 21.82 8.33
N ILE A 123 -5.77 21.14 9.43
CA ILE A 123 -5.53 21.79 10.74
C ILE A 123 -4.32 22.73 10.65
N SER A 124 -3.21 22.26 10.11
CA SER A 124 -1.97 23.02 10.02
C SER A 124 -2.13 24.28 9.15
N CYS A 125 -2.81 24.14 8.01
CA CYS A 125 -3.12 25.26 7.11
C CYS A 125 -4.04 26.29 7.79
N SER A 126 -5.02 25.85 8.57
CA SER A 126 -5.92 26.74 9.32
C SER A 126 -5.15 27.62 10.32
N PHE A 127 -4.19 27.07 11.05
CA PHE A 127 -3.33 27.85 11.94
C PHE A 127 -2.36 28.76 11.16
N ALA A 128 -1.79 28.27 10.07
CA ALA A 128 -0.84 29.04 9.26
C ALA A 128 -1.52 30.26 8.58
N SER A 129 -2.76 30.11 8.10
CA SER A 129 -3.53 31.22 7.50
C SER A 129 -3.86 32.34 8.48
N GLN A 130 -3.86 32.05 9.78
CA GLN A 130 -4.00 33.02 10.86
C GLN A 130 -2.65 33.62 11.32
N GLY A 131 -1.55 33.35 10.59
CA GLY A 131 -0.21 33.80 10.93
C GLY A 131 0.44 33.05 12.10
N SER A 132 -0.13 31.92 12.54
CA SER A 132 0.37 31.15 13.67
C SER A 132 1.43 30.14 13.25
N ILE A 133 2.60 30.16 13.93
CA ILE A 133 3.67 29.18 13.74
C ILE A 133 3.28 27.75 14.21
N LEU A 134 2.18 27.63 14.94
CA LEU A 134 1.68 26.33 15.41
C LEU A 134 1.33 25.40 14.23
N GLY A 135 0.90 25.92 13.10
CA GLY A 135 0.59 25.12 11.90
C GLY A 135 1.76 24.24 11.47
N PRO A 136 2.90 24.83 11.06
CA PRO A 136 4.11 24.05 10.71
C PRO A 136 4.61 23.14 11.84
N ILE A 137 4.53 23.57 13.09
CA ILE A 137 4.96 22.77 14.24
C ILE A 137 4.09 21.50 14.39
N ILE A 138 2.77 21.62 14.33
CA ILE A 138 1.85 20.48 14.40
C ILE A 138 2.16 19.49 13.27
N PHE A 139 2.29 19.97 12.04
CA PHE A 139 2.60 19.14 10.89
C PHE A 139 3.90 18.37 11.10
N PHE A 140 4.97 19.09 11.50
CA PHE A 140 6.27 18.47 11.76
C PHE A 140 6.21 17.43 12.87
N LEU A 141 5.57 17.72 14.01
CA LEU A 141 5.51 16.78 15.14
C LEU A 141 4.71 15.53 14.82
N VAL A 142 3.62 15.63 14.08
CA VAL A 142 2.85 14.45 13.65
C VAL A 142 3.68 13.57 12.72
N TYR A 143 4.36 14.14 11.71
CA TYR A 143 5.18 13.35 10.79
C TYR A 143 6.45 12.82 11.43
N LEU A 144 7.03 13.53 12.40
CA LEU A 144 8.11 13.00 13.24
C LEU A 144 7.64 11.79 14.06
N SER A 145 6.45 11.86 14.63
CA SER A 145 5.85 10.72 15.37
C SER A 145 5.62 9.52 14.46
N ILE A 146 5.11 9.73 13.25
CA ILE A 146 4.94 8.67 12.24
C ILE A 146 6.29 8.06 11.85
N TRP A 147 7.32 8.89 11.70
CA TRP A 147 8.68 8.41 11.41
C TRP A 147 9.25 7.55 12.54
N ILE A 148 9.04 7.93 13.81
CA ILE A 148 9.43 7.12 14.98
C ILE A 148 8.63 5.80 14.98
N LEU A 149 7.33 5.83 14.71
CA LEU A 149 6.49 4.64 14.60
C LEU A 149 6.99 3.67 13.53
N ARG A 150 7.57 4.13 12.44
CA ARG A 150 8.19 3.27 11.41
C ARG A 150 9.29 2.39 12.02
N ILE A 151 10.11 2.95 12.90
CA ILE A 151 11.17 2.20 13.60
C ILE A 151 10.54 1.17 14.55
N VAL A 152 9.51 1.56 15.28
CA VAL A 152 8.77 0.65 16.17
C VAL A 152 8.14 -0.50 15.38
N TRP A 153 7.50 -0.22 14.25
CA TRP A 153 6.96 -1.26 13.35
C TRP A 153 8.03 -2.23 12.86
N THR A 154 9.25 -1.76 12.60
CA THR A 154 10.37 -2.63 12.19
C THR A 154 10.71 -3.63 13.28
N HIS A 155 10.81 -3.18 14.52
CA HIS A 155 11.02 -4.07 15.67
C HIS A 155 9.86 -5.03 15.90
N LEU A 156 8.62 -4.57 15.72
CA LEU A 156 7.45 -5.43 15.87
C LEU A 156 7.43 -6.53 14.81
N GLY A 157 7.70 -6.19 13.54
CA GLY A 157 7.78 -7.16 12.45
C GLY A 157 8.86 -8.20 12.70
N TYR A 158 10.05 -7.77 13.09
CA TYR A 158 11.16 -8.68 13.41
C TYR A 158 10.83 -9.60 14.58
N ASN A 159 10.31 -9.05 15.69
CA ASN A 159 9.95 -9.84 16.86
C ASN A 159 8.79 -10.81 16.59
N LEU A 160 7.87 -10.44 15.74
CA LEU A 160 6.78 -11.34 15.33
C LEU A 160 7.33 -12.52 14.52
N GLY A 161 8.18 -12.25 13.54
CA GLY A 161 8.78 -13.28 12.72
C GLY A 161 9.65 -14.25 13.54
N THR A 162 10.55 -13.74 14.40
CA THR A 162 11.41 -14.60 15.24
C THR A 162 10.63 -15.47 16.24
N LYS A 163 9.48 -15.02 16.72
CA LYS A 163 8.64 -15.79 17.64
C LYS A 163 7.74 -16.82 16.93
N SER A 164 7.46 -16.60 15.68
CA SER A 164 6.43 -17.34 14.94
C SER A 164 6.98 -18.03 13.70
N ILE A 165 8.30 -18.15 13.58
CA ILE A 165 8.94 -18.67 12.37
C ILE A 165 8.43 -20.07 12.02
N ASP A 166 8.34 -20.97 13.00
CA ASP A 166 7.85 -22.34 12.78
C ASP A 166 6.38 -22.31 12.32
N ILE A 167 5.54 -21.51 13.00
CA ILE A 167 4.12 -21.37 12.68
C ILE A 167 3.95 -20.76 11.27
N ILE A 168 4.76 -19.75 10.93
CA ILE A 168 4.70 -19.08 9.63
C ILE A 168 5.14 -20.03 8.53
N THR A 169 6.20 -20.78 8.73
CA THR A 169 6.71 -21.75 7.75
C THR A 169 5.74 -22.90 7.55
N GLU A 170 5.19 -23.47 8.62
CA GLU A 170 4.23 -24.56 8.54
C GLU A 170 2.88 -24.15 7.96
N ASN A 171 2.48 -22.89 8.10
CA ASN A 171 1.17 -22.37 7.69
C ASN A 171 1.26 -21.30 6.59
N SER A 172 2.35 -21.25 5.82
CA SER A 172 2.60 -20.21 4.81
C SER A 172 1.44 -20.03 3.84
N ASP A 173 0.87 -21.13 3.32
CA ASP A 173 -0.29 -21.09 2.41
C ASP A 173 -1.55 -20.53 3.06
N THR A 174 -1.80 -20.88 4.32
CA THR A 174 -2.96 -20.36 5.08
C THR A 174 -2.83 -18.86 5.33
N ILE A 175 -1.63 -18.40 5.69
CA ILE A 175 -1.33 -16.99 5.91
C ILE A 175 -1.42 -16.21 4.58
N ALA A 176 -0.90 -16.76 3.49
CA ALA A 176 -0.99 -16.17 2.16
C ALA A 176 -2.45 -16.03 1.70
N ASN A 177 -3.28 -17.06 1.92
CA ASN A 177 -4.71 -17.03 1.61
C ASN A 177 -5.44 -15.99 2.47
N ALA A 178 -5.17 -15.93 3.78
CA ALA A 178 -5.76 -14.95 4.68
C ALA A 178 -5.38 -13.51 4.27
N ALA A 179 -4.11 -13.28 3.92
CA ALA A 179 -3.63 -11.99 3.42
C ALA A 179 -4.30 -11.62 2.07
N THR A 180 -4.50 -12.59 1.19
CA THR A 180 -5.21 -12.38 -0.08
C THR A 180 -6.67 -11.98 0.16
N ILE A 181 -7.37 -12.66 1.06
CA ILE A 181 -8.75 -12.30 1.45
C ILE A 181 -8.80 -10.88 2.02
N LEU A 182 -7.88 -10.55 2.93
CA LEU A 182 -7.74 -9.20 3.47
C LEU A 182 -7.51 -8.18 2.34
N GLY A 183 -6.60 -8.47 1.41
CA GLY A 183 -6.29 -7.61 0.26
C GLY A 183 -7.50 -7.35 -0.62
N ILE A 184 -8.25 -8.38 -0.97
CA ILE A 184 -9.48 -8.24 -1.78
C ILE A 184 -10.53 -7.43 -1.02
N THR A 185 -10.67 -7.64 0.28
CA THR A 185 -11.59 -6.89 1.13
C THR A 185 -11.21 -5.40 1.18
N VAL A 186 -9.93 -5.09 1.37
CA VAL A 186 -9.41 -3.70 1.36
C VAL A 186 -9.64 -3.05 0.00
N ILE A 187 -9.32 -3.74 -1.10
CA ILE A 187 -9.57 -3.23 -2.46
C ILE A 187 -11.07 -2.95 -2.67
N GLY A 188 -11.96 -3.86 -2.23
CA GLY A 188 -13.40 -3.64 -2.30
C GLY A 188 -13.85 -2.40 -1.54
N ALA A 189 -13.34 -2.19 -0.33
CA ALA A 189 -13.61 -1.01 0.48
C ALA A 189 -13.09 0.28 -0.17
N LEU A 190 -11.89 0.25 -0.76
CA LEU A 190 -11.31 1.40 -1.49
C LEU A 190 -12.14 1.75 -2.72
N ILE A 191 -12.62 0.76 -3.48
CA ILE A 191 -13.51 1.00 -4.63
C ILE A 191 -14.77 1.73 -4.16
N ALA A 192 -15.43 1.23 -3.11
CA ALA A 192 -16.65 1.84 -2.59
C ALA A 192 -16.42 3.25 -2.03
N SER A 193 -15.23 3.56 -1.52
CA SER A 193 -14.91 4.84 -0.86
C SER A 193 -14.37 5.90 -1.83
N TYR A 194 -13.62 5.50 -2.85
CA TYR A 194 -12.85 6.43 -3.69
C TYR A 194 -13.29 6.47 -5.15
N VAL A 195 -14.01 5.45 -5.64
CA VAL A 195 -14.60 5.52 -6.98
C VAL A 195 -15.98 6.12 -6.87
N SER A 196 -16.14 7.36 -7.32
CA SER A 196 -17.42 8.06 -7.30
C SER A 196 -17.84 8.46 -8.72
N ILE A 197 -19.11 8.30 -9.01
CA ILE A 197 -19.73 8.76 -10.26
C ILE A 197 -21.04 9.42 -9.83
N ASN A 198 -21.18 10.71 -10.12
CA ASN A 198 -22.37 11.48 -9.78
C ASN A 198 -23.09 11.89 -11.06
N LEU A 199 -24.27 11.34 -11.28
CA LEU A 199 -25.11 11.73 -12.43
C LEU A 199 -25.91 12.99 -12.10
N LEU A 200 -25.76 14.02 -12.94
CA LEU A 200 -26.46 15.30 -12.81
C LEU A 200 -27.90 15.32 -13.37
N PRO A 201 -28.32 14.45 -14.33
CA PRO A 201 -29.63 14.55 -14.95
C PRO A 201 -30.78 14.48 -13.93
N VAL A 202 -31.70 15.41 -14.08
CA VAL A 202 -32.96 15.48 -13.36
C VAL A 202 -34.09 15.33 -14.34
N ILE A 203 -34.94 14.33 -14.13
CA ILE A 203 -36.11 14.08 -14.97
C ILE A 203 -37.30 14.82 -14.34
N GLU A 204 -37.95 15.69 -15.11
CA GLU A 204 -39.22 16.29 -14.70
C GLU A 204 -40.37 15.37 -15.11
N VAL A 205 -41.14 14.90 -14.15
CA VAL A 205 -42.32 14.07 -14.37
C VAL A 205 -43.57 14.95 -14.32
N ASP A 206 -44.65 14.53 -14.97
CA ASP A 206 -45.93 15.21 -14.99
C ASP A 206 -46.37 15.62 -13.57
N GLY A 207 -46.65 16.90 -13.38
CA GLY A 207 -46.96 17.51 -12.09
C GLY A 207 -45.82 18.34 -11.48
N GLY A 208 -44.69 18.56 -12.19
CA GLY A 208 -43.57 19.41 -11.74
C GLY A 208 -42.65 18.74 -10.71
N ILE A 209 -42.74 17.42 -10.54
CA ILE A 209 -41.86 16.67 -9.62
C ILE A 209 -40.53 16.44 -10.33
N LYS A 210 -39.45 16.90 -9.67
CA LYS A 210 -38.09 16.71 -10.16
C LYS A 210 -37.49 15.45 -9.51
N VAL A 211 -37.12 14.49 -10.33
CA VAL A 211 -36.53 13.22 -9.93
C VAL A 211 -35.05 13.22 -10.35
N ALA A 212 -34.17 13.32 -9.38
CA ALA A 212 -32.73 13.19 -9.64
C ALA A 212 -32.38 11.72 -9.88
N VAL A 213 -31.83 11.43 -11.07
CA VAL A 213 -31.53 10.04 -11.50
C VAL A 213 -30.58 9.33 -10.53
N GLN A 214 -29.55 10.04 -10.01
CA GLN A 214 -28.60 9.47 -9.07
C GLN A 214 -29.27 9.05 -7.77
N THR A 215 -29.87 9.99 -7.05
CA THR A 215 -30.32 9.78 -5.68
C THR A 215 -31.66 9.05 -5.57
N GLU A 216 -32.54 9.23 -6.55
CA GLU A 216 -33.90 8.66 -6.50
C GLU A 216 -33.98 7.29 -7.19
N PHE A 217 -33.04 6.96 -8.07
CA PHE A 217 -33.05 5.70 -8.78
C PHE A 217 -31.84 4.83 -8.41
N PHE A 218 -30.60 5.26 -8.72
CA PHE A 218 -29.43 4.40 -8.51
C PHE A 218 -29.12 4.18 -7.03
N ASP A 219 -29.05 5.23 -6.22
CA ASP A 219 -28.63 5.11 -4.81
C ASP A 219 -29.69 4.42 -3.95
N LYS A 220 -30.96 4.49 -4.33
CA LYS A 220 -32.03 3.76 -3.62
C LYS A 220 -32.03 2.26 -3.92
N ILE A 221 -31.62 1.85 -5.14
CA ILE A 221 -31.58 0.43 -5.52
C ILE A 221 -30.29 -0.20 -4.99
N PHE A 222 -29.16 0.39 -5.29
CA PHE A 222 -27.87 -0.11 -4.88
C PHE A 222 -26.84 1.05 -4.83
N PRO A 223 -26.43 1.48 -3.60
CA PRO A 223 -25.41 2.51 -3.47
C PRO A 223 -24.10 2.13 -4.17
N ASN A 224 -23.50 3.09 -4.86
CA ASN A 224 -22.26 2.89 -5.62
C ASN A 224 -22.34 1.84 -6.76
N PHE A 225 -23.53 1.59 -7.30
CA PHE A 225 -23.72 0.62 -8.40
C PHE A 225 -22.91 0.99 -9.64
N LEU A 226 -22.95 2.24 -10.09
CA LEU A 226 -22.21 2.70 -11.25
C LEU A 226 -20.67 2.62 -11.06
N PRO A 227 -20.11 3.08 -9.96
CA PRO A 227 -18.72 2.86 -9.62
C PRO A 227 -18.30 1.39 -9.71
N MET A 228 -19.10 0.50 -9.15
CA MET A 228 -18.86 -0.94 -9.20
C MET A 228 -18.87 -1.48 -10.64
N CYS A 229 -19.86 -1.10 -11.45
CA CYS A 229 -19.95 -1.52 -12.86
C CYS A 229 -18.74 -1.05 -13.67
N VAL A 230 -18.33 0.21 -13.53
CA VAL A 230 -17.17 0.75 -14.24
C VAL A 230 -15.89 0.05 -13.80
N THR A 231 -15.72 -0.21 -12.51
CA THR A 231 -14.55 -0.93 -11.99
C THR A 231 -14.48 -2.35 -12.54
N LEU A 232 -15.60 -3.09 -12.55
CA LEU A 232 -15.67 -4.44 -13.09
C LEU A 232 -15.43 -4.46 -14.61
N LEU A 233 -15.93 -3.47 -15.33
CA LEU A 233 -15.68 -3.30 -16.77
C LEU A 233 -14.18 -3.07 -17.03
N CYS A 234 -13.55 -2.16 -16.30
CA CYS A 234 -12.11 -1.92 -16.39
C CYS A 234 -11.30 -3.18 -16.07
N PHE A 235 -11.66 -3.90 -15.03
CA PHE A 235 -11.03 -5.16 -14.67
C PHE A 235 -11.16 -6.21 -15.79
N TRP A 236 -12.35 -6.33 -16.40
CA TRP A 236 -12.58 -7.25 -17.51
C TRP A 236 -11.76 -6.86 -18.76
N LEU A 237 -11.67 -5.56 -19.08
CA LEU A 237 -10.86 -5.06 -20.18
C LEU A 237 -9.37 -5.32 -19.97
N LEU A 238 -8.87 -5.10 -18.77
CA LEU A 238 -7.48 -5.39 -18.40
C LEU A 238 -7.19 -6.90 -18.48
N LYS A 239 -8.03 -7.72 -17.83
CA LYS A 239 -7.75 -9.14 -17.64
C LYS A 239 -8.03 -9.98 -18.89
N LYS A 240 -9.17 -9.77 -19.57
CA LYS A 240 -9.57 -10.58 -20.73
C LYS A 240 -9.18 -9.99 -22.06
N LYS A 241 -9.27 -8.68 -22.20
CA LYS A 241 -8.97 -8.00 -23.48
C LYS A 241 -7.52 -7.50 -23.54
N GLN A 242 -6.77 -7.60 -22.45
CA GLN A 242 -5.35 -7.17 -22.36
C GLN A 242 -5.15 -5.72 -22.80
N VAL A 243 -6.15 -4.86 -22.57
CA VAL A 243 -6.07 -3.44 -22.88
C VAL A 243 -5.02 -2.81 -21.94
N SER A 244 -4.14 -1.97 -22.48
CA SER A 244 -3.13 -1.28 -21.68
C SER A 244 -3.80 -0.38 -20.61
N PRO A 245 -3.30 -0.38 -19.37
CA PRO A 245 -3.78 0.53 -18.32
C PRO A 245 -3.77 2.00 -18.75
N ILE A 246 -2.75 2.42 -19.51
CA ILE A 246 -2.62 3.79 -20.02
C ILE A 246 -3.79 4.13 -20.94
N VAL A 247 -4.16 3.22 -21.85
CA VAL A 247 -5.30 3.42 -22.77
C VAL A 247 -6.59 3.56 -21.98
N LEU A 248 -6.80 2.75 -20.92
CA LEU A 248 -7.98 2.86 -20.06
C LEU A 248 -8.03 4.19 -19.31
N ILE A 249 -6.90 4.63 -18.75
CA ILE A 249 -6.82 5.93 -18.06
C ILE A 249 -7.20 7.06 -19.02
N VAL A 250 -6.59 7.10 -20.20
CA VAL A 250 -6.88 8.13 -21.20
C VAL A 250 -8.36 8.06 -21.64
N ALA A 251 -8.88 6.86 -21.87
CA ALA A 251 -10.29 6.68 -22.25
C ALA A 251 -11.25 7.19 -21.17
N ILE A 252 -10.99 6.87 -19.89
CA ILE A 252 -11.81 7.35 -18.77
C ILE A 252 -11.76 8.87 -18.68
N ILE A 253 -10.57 9.49 -18.80
CA ILE A 253 -10.43 10.95 -18.78
C ILE A 253 -11.25 11.58 -19.91
N VAL A 254 -11.10 11.09 -21.15
CA VAL A 254 -11.84 11.61 -22.29
C VAL A 254 -13.36 11.45 -22.11
N LEU A 255 -13.80 10.27 -21.69
CA LEU A 255 -15.22 10.01 -21.42
C LEU A 255 -15.78 10.90 -20.33
N SER A 256 -15.03 11.12 -19.24
CA SER A 256 -15.43 12.02 -18.15
C SER A 256 -15.57 13.46 -18.63
N ILE A 257 -14.63 13.95 -19.44
CA ILE A 257 -14.71 15.31 -20.03
C ILE A 257 -15.94 15.43 -20.94
N VAL A 258 -16.15 14.46 -21.84
CA VAL A 258 -17.31 14.47 -22.73
C VAL A 258 -18.61 14.42 -21.93
N ALA A 259 -18.70 13.54 -20.94
CA ALA A 259 -19.87 13.41 -20.07
C ALA A 259 -20.16 14.70 -19.28
N SER A 260 -19.12 15.38 -18.81
CA SER A 260 -19.25 16.67 -18.13
C SER A 260 -19.73 17.79 -19.08
N VAL A 261 -19.20 17.84 -20.31
CA VAL A 261 -19.62 18.85 -21.31
C VAL A 261 -21.09 18.71 -21.70
N ILE A 262 -21.60 17.49 -21.78
CA ILE A 262 -23.04 17.23 -22.09
C ILE A 262 -23.95 17.30 -20.86
N GLY A 263 -23.40 17.59 -19.66
CA GLY A 263 -24.16 17.71 -18.42
C GLY A 263 -24.63 16.37 -17.84
N LEU A 264 -23.92 15.28 -18.13
CA LEU A 264 -24.22 13.96 -17.58
C LEU A 264 -23.54 13.73 -16.22
N LEU A 265 -22.32 14.27 -16.04
CA LEU A 265 -21.47 14.18 -14.84
C LEU A 265 -21.12 15.57 -14.30
#